data_031f35cdb5e021c5d41972a3d8d3cfde
#
_entry.id   031f35cdb5e021c5d41972a3d8d3cfde
#
_cell.length_a   1.000
_cell.length_b   1.000
_cell.length_c   1.000
_cell.angle_alpha   90.00
_cell.angle_beta   90.00
_cell.angle_gamma   90.00
#
_symmetry.space_group_name_H-M   'P 1'
#
loop_
_entity.id
_entity.type
_entity.pdbx_description
1 polymer ?
#
loop_
_entity_poly.entity_id
_entity_poly.type
_entity_poly.pdbx_seq_one_letter_code
_entity_poly.pdbx_strand_id
1 'polypeptide(L)'
;MTTKFQVVYWRDIPAQVKVRSGGTRLSRSLGARFQQAIDQAAMIAGKAGSDEYLGEWRTGAWRDREGSADETAEAICAELEVEFPMDRLRKLAESGGLEG
;
A
#
# COMPACT_ATOMS: atom_id res chain seq x y z
N MET A 1 -9.82 -18.21 13.27
CA MET A 1 -10.11 -18.08 11.84
C MET A 1 -8.93 -17.41 11.13
N THR A 2 -8.47 -18.01 10.05
CA THR A 2 -7.31 -17.48 9.33
C THR A 2 -7.79 -16.63 8.14
N THR A 3 -7.25 -15.44 8.03
CA THR A 3 -7.56 -14.52 6.96
C THR A 3 -6.29 -14.30 6.13
N LYS A 4 -6.44 -14.25 4.81
CA LYS A 4 -5.34 -13.95 3.91
C LYS A 4 -5.36 -12.46 3.57
N PHE A 5 -4.17 -11.86 3.50
CA PHE A 5 -4.05 -10.45 3.13
C PHE A 5 -2.87 -10.23 2.20
N GLN A 6 -2.94 -9.18 1.42
CA GLN A 6 -1.81 -8.71 0.62
C GLN A 6 -1.86 -7.19 0.57
N VAL A 7 -0.70 -6.59 0.37
CA VAL A 7 -0.58 -5.12 0.29
C VAL A 7 -0.32 -4.75 -1.17
N VAL A 8 -1.00 -3.71 -1.62
CA VAL A 8 -0.79 -3.15 -2.96
C VAL A 8 0.10 -1.94 -2.83
N TYR A 9 1.15 -1.89 -3.64
CA TYR A 9 2.17 -0.84 -3.61
C TYR A 9 2.26 -0.13 -4.96
N TRP A 10 2.62 1.14 -4.92
CA TRP A 10 3.14 1.83 -6.09
C TRP A 10 4.63 1.98 -5.84
N ARG A 11 5.44 1.25 -6.57
CA ARG A 11 6.87 1.06 -6.26
C ARG A 11 7.01 0.58 -4.82
N ASP A 12 7.62 1.35 -3.92
CA ASP A 12 7.81 0.95 -2.53
C ASP A 12 6.84 1.63 -1.56
N ILE A 13 5.85 2.36 -2.07
CA ILE A 13 4.86 3.05 -1.24
C ILE A 13 3.57 2.24 -1.17
N PRO A 14 3.15 1.80 0.03
CA PRO A 14 1.89 1.06 0.14
C PRO A 14 0.68 1.96 -0.10
N ALA A 15 -0.36 1.41 -0.72
CA ALA A 15 -1.57 2.16 -1.07
C ALA A 15 -2.82 1.58 -0.44
N GLN A 16 -2.96 0.26 -0.44
CA GLN A 16 -4.16 -0.37 0.11
C GLN A 16 -3.85 -1.80 0.55
N VAL A 17 -4.74 -2.33 1.38
CA VAL A 17 -4.67 -3.69 1.88
C VAL A 17 -5.87 -4.46 1.34
N LYS A 18 -5.63 -5.62 0.75
CA LYS A 18 -6.68 -6.53 0.31
C LYS A 18 -6.72 -7.71 1.26
N VAL A 19 -7.92 -8.11 1.65
CA VAL A 19 -8.10 -9.27 2.53
C VAL A 19 -9.13 -10.22 1.97
N ARG A 20 -8.98 -11.49 2.34
CA ARG A 20 -9.85 -12.55 1.89
C ARG A 20 -10.00 -13.60 2.99
N SER A 21 -11.24 -13.91 3.35
CA SER A 21 -11.54 -14.93 4.35
C SER A 21 -12.81 -15.66 3.95
N GLY A 22 -12.67 -16.93 3.58
CA GLY A 22 -13.78 -17.71 3.07
C GLY A 22 -14.34 -17.04 1.81
N GLY A 23 -15.65 -16.72 1.83
CA GLY A 23 -16.30 -16.03 0.72
C GLY A 23 -16.23 -14.51 0.81
N THR A 24 -15.62 -13.99 1.88
CA THR A 24 -15.57 -12.56 2.11
C THR A 24 -14.30 -11.96 1.51
N ARG A 25 -14.48 -10.88 0.75
CA ARG A 25 -13.35 -10.12 0.19
C ARG A 25 -13.60 -8.65 0.49
N LEU A 26 -12.56 -7.96 0.95
CA LEU A 26 -12.65 -6.51 1.11
C LEU A 26 -11.28 -5.88 0.91
N SER A 27 -11.27 -4.59 0.66
CA SER A 27 -10.02 -3.84 0.56
C SER A 27 -10.19 -2.53 1.31
N ARG A 28 -9.08 -2.04 1.86
CA ARG A 28 -9.01 -0.80 2.60
C ARG A 28 -7.88 0.05 2.07
N SER A 29 -8.19 1.29 1.75
CA SER A 29 -7.16 2.24 1.37
C SER A 29 -6.48 2.77 2.63
N LEU A 30 -5.18 3.02 2.53
CA LEU A 30 -4.43 3.69 3.58
C LEU A 30 -4.80 5.17 3.59
N GLY A 31 -4.36 5.90 4.62
CA GLY A 31 -4.67 7.32 4.75
C GLY A 31 -4.23 8.13 3.53
N ALA A 32 -4.85 9.29 3.36
CA ALA A 32 -4.62 10.17 2.20
C ALA A 32 -3.15 10.52 1.98
N ARG A 33 -2.35 10.57 3.05
CA ARG A 33 -0.93 10.90 2.91
C ARG A 33 -0.16 9.89 2.06
N PHE A 34 -0.63 8.64 2.02
CA PHE A 34 0.00 7.60 1.19
C PHE A 34 -0.25 7.87 -0.30
N GLN A 35 -1.49 8.20 -0.66
CA GLN A 35 -1.80 8.52 -2.04
C GLN A 35 -1.11 9.80 -2.47
N GLN A 36 -1.01 10.80 -1.59
CA GLN A 36 -0.29 12.02 -1.88
C GLN A 36 1.19 11.75 -2.14
N ALA A 37 1.79 10.86 -1.36
CA ALA A 37 3.18 10.46 -1.55
C ALA A 37 3.38 9.76 -2.89
N ILE A 38 2.44 8.89 -3.28
CA ILE A 38 2.47 8.19 -4.57
C ILE A 38 2.39 9.20 -5.71
N ASP A 39 1.47 10.14 -5.63
CA ASP A 39 1.29 11.14 -6.68
C ASP A 39 2.55 12.00 -6.85
N GLN A 40 3.13 12.42 -5.75
CA GLN A 40 4.37 13.19 -5.76
C GLN A 40 5.54 12.37 -6.32
N ALA A 41 5.65 11.11 -5.89
CA ALA A 41 6.70 10.22 -6.37
C ALA A 41 6.60 10.02 -7.88
N ALA A 42 5.38 9.86 -8.39
CA ALA A 42 5.15 9.69 -9.82
C ALA A 42 5.57 10.92 -10.61
N MET A 43 5.30 12.11 -10.08
CA MET A 43 5.72 13.36 -10.71
C MET A 43 7.24 13.48 -10.73
N ILE A 44 7.88 13.20 -9.61
CA ILE A 44 9.34 13.27 -9.49
C ILE A 44 10.02 12.27 -10.42
N ALA A 45 9.44 11.08 -10.56
CA ALA A 45 9.97 10.05 -11.45
C ALA A 45 9.64 10.30 -12.92
N GLY A 46 8.85 11.32 -13.22
CA GLY A 46 8.45 11.63 -14.59
C GLY A 46 7.43 10.66 -15.18
N LYS A 47 6.68 9.96 -14.31
CA LYS A 47 5.73 8.93 -14.74
C LYS A 47 4.27 9.33 -14.62
N ALA A 48 3.98 10.47 -14.00
CA ALA A 48 2.61 10.93 -13.82
C ALA A 48 1.91 11.10 -15.15
N GLY A 49 0.71 10.55 -15.28
CA GLY A 49 -0.09 10.66 -16.49
C GLY A 49 0.37 9.78 -17.65
N SER A 50 1.29 8.86 -17.42
CA SER A 50 1.81 7.96 -18.45
C SER A 50 1.42 6.51 -18.18
N ASP A 51 1.57 5.66 -19.19
CA ASP A 51 1.35 4.22 -19.05
C ASP A 51 2.35 3.60 -18.06
N GLU A 52 3.52 4.21 -17.94
CA GLU A 52 4.54 3.75 -17.00
C GLU A 52 4.08 3.85 -15.55
N TYR A 53 3.23 4.85 -15.24
CA TYR A 53 2.62 4.98 -13.93
C TYR A 53 1.85 3.70 -13.56
N LEU A 54 1.05 3.22 -14.50
CA LEU A 54 0.23 2.01 -14.28
C LEU A 54 1.11 0.76 -14.13
N GLY A 55 2.21 0.72 -14.82
CA GLY A 55 3.14 -0.41 -14.77
C GLY A 55 3.90 -0.53 -13.47
N GLU A 56 3.91 0.51 -12.64
CA GLU A 56 4.62 0.50 -11.37
C GLU A 56 3.79 -0.01 -10.18
N TRP A 57 2.49 -0.26 -10.41
CA TRP A 57 1.66 -0.88 -9.38
C TRP A 57 2.05 -2.36 -9.24
N ARG A 58 2.17 -2.82 -8.01
CA ARG A 58 2.49 -4.21 -7.73
C ARG A 58 1.79 -4.68 -6.47
N THR A 59 1.59 -5.97 -6.35
CA THR A 59 1.00 -6.57 -5.16
C THR A 59 2.03 -7.46 -4.48
N GLY A 60 2.04 -7.42 -3.15
CA GLY A 60 2.86 -8.34 -2.38
C GLY A 60 2.24 -9.72 -2.38
N ALA A 61 2.95 -10.68 -1.82
CA ALA A 61 2.44 -12.03 -1.69
C ALA A 61 1.29 -12.09 -0.70
N TRP A 62 0.38 -13.04 -0.90
CA TRP A 62 -0.66 -13.30 0.08
C TRP A 62 -0.02 -13.89 1.34
N ARG A 63 -0.44 -13.39 2.50
CA ARG A 63 0.03 -13.86 3.80
C ARG A 63 -1.16 -14.24 4.67
N ASP A 64 -0.93 -15.09 5.65
CA ASP A 64 -1.97 -15.52 6.58
C ASP A 64 -1.87 -14.75 7.89
N ARG A 65 -3.04 -14.49 8.49
CA ARG A 65 -3.11 -13.87 9.80
C ARG A 65 -4.37 -14.35 10.51
N GLU A 66 -4.28 -14.61 11.81
CA GLU A 66 -5.45 -14.97 12.61
C GLU A 66 -6.33 -13.76 12.81
N GLY A 67 -7.65 -13.96 12.72
CA GLY A 67 -8.64 -12.90 12.89
C GLY A 67 -9.65 -12.87 11.75
N SER A 68 -10.66 -12.03 11.88
CA SER A 68 -11.66 -11.82 10.83
C SER A 68 -11.09 -10.95 9.72
N ALA A 69 -11.80 -10.86 8.61
CA ALA A 69 -11.41 -10.01 7.49
C ALA A 69 -11.28 -8.53 7.92
N ASP A 70 -12.29 -8.03 8.65
CA ASP A 70 -12.29 -6.64 9.13
C ASP A 70 -11.15 -6.37 10.10
N GLU A 71 -10.95 -7.26 11.06
CA GLU A 71 -9.87 -7.12 12.05
C GLU A 71 -8.51 -7.12 11.39
N THR A 72 -8.32 -8.02 10.42
CA THR A 72 -7.06 -8.13 9.70
C THR A 72 -6.79 -6.88 8.88
N ALA A 73 -7.78 -6.40 8.13
CA ALA A 73 -7.63 -5.19 7.32
C ALA A 73 -7.26 -4.00 8.19
N GLU A 74 -7.96 -3.82 9.31
CA GLU A 74 -7.72 -2.71 10.23
C GLU A 74 -6.33 -2.80 10.85
N ALA A 75 -5.94 -3.99 11.30
CA ALA A 75 -4.65 -4.20 11.94
C ALA A 75 -3.50 -3.94 10.97
N ILE A 76 -3.59 -4.45 9.74
CA ILE A 76 -2.52 -4.27 8.77
C ILE A 76 -2.41 -2.81 8.35
N CYS A 77 -3.55 -2.11 8.15
CA CYS A 77 -3.52 -0.69 7.85
C CYS A 77 -2.85 0.10 8.98
N ALA A 78 -3.19 -0.20 10.23
CA ALA A 78 -2.60 0.47 11.38
C ALA A 78 -1.08 0.23 11.46
N GLU A 79 -0.65 -1.01 11.20
CA GLU A 79 0.77 -1.36 11.20
C GLU A 79 1.52 -0.61 10.12
N LEU A 80 0.95 -0.51 8.93
CA LEU A 80 1.58 0.21 7.82
C LEU A 80 1.64 1.71 8.10
N GLU A 81 0.63 2.28 8.75
CA GLU A 81 0.65 3.70 9.09
C GLU A 81 1.73 4.02 10.12
N VAL A 82 2.01 3.11 11.04
CA VAL A 82 3.11 3.25 12.00
C VAL A 82 4.45 3.06 11.31
N GLU A 83 4.53 2.07 10.42
CA GLU A 83 5.77 1.75 9.71
C GLU A 83 6.19 2.84 8.73
N PHE A 84 5.21 3.56 8.16
CA PHE A 84 5.45 4.62 7.19
C PHE A 84 4.99 5.98 7.72
N PRO A 85 5.73 6.57 8.68
CA PRO A 85 5.40 7.91 9.16
C PRO A 85 5.64 8.94 8.05
N MET A 86 5.17 10.15 8.25
CA MET A 86 5.24 11.22 7.25
C MET A 86 6.65 11.44 6.72
N ASP A 87 7.65 11.40 7.59
CA ASP A 87 9.06 11.57 7.20
C ASP A 87 9.51 10.53 6.18
N ARG A 88 9.15 9.28 6.43
CA ARG A 88 9.52 8.17 5.55
C ARG A 88 8.81 8.27 4.21
N LEU A 89 7.53 8.64 4.24
CA LEU A 89 6.77 8.83 3.01
C LEU A 89 7.34 9.98 2.19
N ARG A 90 7.75 11.06 2.84
CA ARG A 90 8.36 12.20 2.16
C ARG A 90 9.66 11.77 1.46
N LYS A 91 10.50 11.02 2.16
CA LYS A 91 11.76 10.53 1.59
C LYS A 91 11.52 9.62 0.40
N LEU A 92 10.53 8.73 0.51
CA LEU A 92 10.17 7.85 -0.59
C LEU A 92 9.66 8.65 -1.79
N ALA A 93 8.81 9.65 -1.54
CA ALA A 93 8.30 10.50 -2.61
C ALA A 93 9.44 11.24 -3.32
N GLU A 94 10.39 11.79 -2.56
CA GLU A 94 11.54 12.50 -3.12
C GLU A 94 12.45 11.58 -3.93
N SER A 95 12.44 10.29 -3.63
CA SER A 95 13.22 9.28 -4.37
C SER A 95 12.42 8.65 -5.52
N GLY A 96 11.28 9.23 -5.88
CA GLY A 96 10.44 8.69 -6.94
C GLY A 96 9.73 7.40 -6.56
N GLY A 97 9.58 7.13 -5.27
CA GLY A 97 8.88 5.96 -4.76
C GLY A 97 9.76 4.73 -4.53
N LEU A 98 11.05 4.84 -4.75
CA LEU A 98 11.97 3.72 -4.56
C LEU A 98 12.83 3.95 -3.31
N GLU A 99 12.86 2.92 -2.47
CA GLU A 99 13.68 2.90 -1.28
C GLU A 99 15.05 2.35 -1.66
N GLY A 100 16.07 3.13 -1.47
CA GLY A 100 17.36 2.63 -1.90
C GLY A 100 18.54 3.31 -1.29
#